data_7731450d318ecddda4dab74b754280a8
#
_entry.id   7731450d318ecddda4dab74b754280a8
#
_cell.length_a   1.000
_cell.length_b   1.000
_cell.length_c   1.000
_cell.angle_alpha   90.00
_cell.angle_beta   90.00
_cell.angle_gamma   90.00
#
_symmetry.space_group_name_H-M   'P 1'
#
loop_
_entity.id
_entity.type
_entity.pdbx_description
1 polymer ?
#
loop_
_entity_poly.entity_id
_entity_poly.type
_entity_poly.pdbx_seq_one_letter_code
_entity_poly.pdbx_strand_id
1 'polypeptide(L)'
;YEPDKQMFLEENLYLNLSDLLKPFDLTASETSQKMQNALLETDEEALKIDHAALFIGPFEMGASPYGSIYLDQEQQVMGESTFKVKQFYQDAGLQVNQKEPPDHIAIELEFMSYLFRLEIEAIQKRDNKEQKKIIRLQETFFQTILYPWVPELCKKIEDNAKTDFYKYLASILRLFSKEMVGKI
;
A
#
# COMPACT_ATOMS: atom_id res chain seq x y z
N TYR A 1 10.74 -5.38 7.74
CA TYR A 1 9.81 -6.32 8.41
C TYR A 1 9.79 -7.60 7.59
N GLU A 2 10.19 -8.74 8.20
CA GLU A 2 10.03 -10.03 7.58
C GLU A 2 8.56 -10.48 7.63
N PRO A 3 8.05 -11.19 6.61
CA PRO A 3 6.70 -11.72 6.64
C PRO A 3 6.58 -12.81 7.71
N ASP A 4 5.55 -12.72 8.53
CA ASP A 4 5.19 -13.72 9.52
C ASP A 4 3.96 -14.49 9.04
N LYS A 5 4.20 -15.67 8.46
CA LYS A 5 3.16 -16.52 7.90
C LYS A 5 2.14 -16.95 8.95
N GLN A 6 2.61 -17.27 10.16
CA GLN A 6 1.73 -17.73 11.23
C GLN A 6 0.79 -16.62 11.67
N MET A 7 1.29 -15.41 11.89
CA MET A 7 0.48 -14.24 12.22
C MET A 7 -0.60 -13.97 11.17
N PHE A 8 -0.25 -14.01 9.89
CA PHE A 8 -1.21 -13.77 8.81
C PHE A 8 -2.34 -14.80 8.79
N LEU A 9 -2.05 -16.07 9.12
CA LEU A 9 -3.03 -17.14 9.17
C LEU A 9 -3.92 -17.06 10.43
N GLU A 10 -3.33 -16.80 11.59
CA GLU A 10 -4.05 -16.68 12.86
C GLU A 10 -5.07 -15.52 12.84
N GLU A 11 -4.72 -14.40 12.21
CA GLU A 11 -5.60 -13.24 12.07
C GLU A 11 -6.63 -13.37 10.94
N ASN A 12 -6.59 -14.45 10.15
CA ASN A 12 -7.42 -14.65 8.95
C ASN A 12 -7.40 -13.43 8.01
N LEU A 13 -6.25 -12.77 7.91
CA LEU A 13 -6.10 -11.44 7.32
C LEU A 13 -6.68 -11.37 5.91
N TYR A 14 -6.38 -12.36 5.06
CA TYR A 14 -6.80 -12.33 3.66
C TYR A 14 -8.23 -12.78 3.42
N LEU A 15 -8.81 -13.57 4.31
CA LEU A 15 -10.24 -13.87 4.27
C LEU A 15 -11.05 -12.63 4.69
N ASN A 16 -10.62 -11.96 5.75
CA ASN A 16 -11.22 -10.69 6.16
C ASN A 16 -11.12 -9.62 5.05
N LEU A 17 -9.96 -9.54 4.38
CA LEU A 17 -9.75 -8.64 3.25
C LEU A 17 -10.68 -8.99 2.08
N SER A 18 -10.87 -10.29 1.77
CA SER A 18 -11.81 -10.73 0.74
C SER A 18 -13.24 -10.25 1.01
N ASP A 19 -13.71 -10.38 2.25
CA ASP A 19 -15.05 -9.93 2.63
C ASP A 19 -15.20 -8.41 2.53
N LEU A 20 -14.17 -7.66 2.90
CA LEU A 20 -14.13 -6.21 2.78
C LEU A 20 -14.10 -5.73 1.32
N LEU A 21 -13.41 -6.44 0.44
CA LEU A 21 -13.31 -6.08 -0.98
C LEU A 21 -14.56 -6.44 -1.79
N LYS A 22 -15.31 -7.45 -1.37
CA LYS A 22 -16.47 -7.98 -2.10
C LYS A 22 -17.52 -6.94 -2.52
N PRO A 23 -17.89 -5.94 -1.70
CA PRO A 23 -18.82 -4.89 -2.11
C PRO A 23 -18.26 -3.92 -3.16
N PHE A 24 -16.93 -3.86 -3.33
CA PHE A 24 -16.24 -2.90 -4.20
C PHE A 24 -15.80 -3.53 -5.51
N ASP A 25 -15.15 -4.68 -5.46
CA ASP A 25 -14.64 -5.40 -6.61
C ASP A 25 -14.61 -6.91 -6.32
N LEU A 26 -15.44 -7.66 -7.04
CA LEU A 26 -15.53 -9.11 -6.88
C LEU A 26 -14.22 -9.81 -7.28
N THR A 27 -13.53 -9.30 -8.32
CA THR A 27 -12.23 -9.84 -8.76
C THR A 27 -11.16 -9.67 -7.68
N ALA A 28 -11.13 -8.52 -7.01
CA ALA A 28 -10.21 -8.26 -5.90
C ALA A 28 -10.51 -9.19 -4.70
N SER A 29 -11.79 -9.41 -4.39
CA SER A 29 -12.23 -10.35 -3.37
C SER A 29 -11.77 -11.79 -3.66
N GLU A 30 -12.01 -12.28 -4.88
CA GLU A 30 -11.59 -13.62 -5.32
C GLU A 30 -10.04 -13.74 -5.32
N THR A 31 -9.33 -12.68 -5.69
CA THR A 31 -7.87 -12.65 -5.67
C THR A 31 -7.34 -12.73 -4.24
N SER A 32 -8.01 -12.10 -3.28
CA SER A 32 -7.65 -12.22 -1.86
C SER A 32 -7.80 -13.65 -1.33
N GLN A 33 -8.83 -14.38 -1.78
CA GLN A 33 -8.98 -15.80 -1.45
C GLN A 33 -7.86 -16.66 -2.06
N LYS A 34 -7.46 -16.38 -3.32
CA LYS A 34 -6.31 -17.04 -3.95
C LYS A 34 -5.02 -16.75 -3.20
N MET A 35 -4.83 -15.51 -2.71
CA MET A 35 -3.68 -15.12 -1.91
C MET A 35 -3.62 -15.90 -0.59
N GLN A 36 -4.75 -16.12 0.08
CA GLN A 36 -4.83 -16.98 1.26
C GLN A 36 -4.39 -18.42 0.96
N ASN A 37 -4.86 -19.00 -0.15
CA ASN A 37 -4.46 -20.34 -0.56
C ASN A 37 -2.97 -20.41 -0.90
N ALA A 38 -2.45 -19.44 -1.64
CA ALA A 38 -1.03 -19.34 -1.96
C ALA A 38 -0.18 -19.23 -0.68
N LEU A 39 -0.63 -18.48 0.34
CA LEU A 39 0.05 -18.40 1.63
C LEU A 39 0.11 -19.77 2.34
N LEU A 40 -0.98 -20.54 2.31
CA LEU A 40 -1.02 -21.89 2.92
C LEU A 40 -0.05 -22.84 2.24
N GLU A 41 0.03 -22.80 0.90
CA GLU A 41 0.85 -23.68 0.08
C GLU A 41 2.34 -23.29 0.04
N THR A 42 2.65 -22.00 0.24
CA THR A 42 4.03 -21.49 0.19
C THR A 42 4.77 -21.81 1.49
N ASP A 43 5.96 -22.37 1.39
CA ASP A 43 6.86 -22.52 2.53
C ASP A 43 7.28 -21.17 3.11
N GLU A 44 7.43 -21.08 4.44
CA GLU A 44 7.76 -19.83 5.13
C GLU A 44 9.13 -19.28 4.71
N GLU A 45 10.12 -20.18 4.51
CA GLU A 45 11.45 -19.78 4.03
C GLU A 45 11.38 -19.22 2.60
N ALA A 46 10.61 -19.86 1.72
CA ALA A 46 10.39 -19.35 0.36
C ALA A 46 9.73 -17.95 0.37
N LEU A 47 8.77 -17.75 1.27
CA LEU A 47 8.12 -16.44 1.43
C LEU A 47 9.10 -15.36 1.87
N LYS A 48 10.00 -15.66 2.82
CA LYS A 48 11.04 -14.74 3.32
C LYS A 48 12.11 -14.44 2.27
N ILE A 49 12.54 -15.45 1.53
CA ILE A 49 13.52 -15.29 0.44
C ILE A 49 12.95 -14.37 -0.64
N ASP A 50 11.69 -14.61 -1.06
CA ASP A 50 11.04 -13.80 -2.08
C ASP A 50 10.83 -12.35 -1.59
N HIS A 51 10.41 -12.16 -0.35
CA HIS A 51 10.31 -10.85 0.29
C HIS A 51 11.64 -10.09 0.24
N ALA A 52 12.73 -10.75 0.63
CA ALA A 52 14.04 -10.13 0.65
C ALA A 52 14.51 -9.76 -0.77
N ALA A 53 14.26 -10.61 -1.77
CA ALA A 53 14.60 -10.35 -3.16
C ALA A 53 13.80 -9.18 -3.77
N LEU A 54 12.52 -9.07 -3.40
CA LEU A 54 11.64 -8.01 -3.89
C LEU A 54 11.94 -6.66 -3.25
N PHE A 55 12.05 -6.59 -1.91
CA PHE A 55 11.93 -5.34 -1.16
C PHE A 55 13.17 -4.92 -0.37
N ILE A 56 14.12 -5.83 -0.13
CA ILE A 56 15.28 -5.52 0.70
C ILE A 56 16.57 -5.49 -0.12
N GLY A 57 16.82 -6.53 -0.92
CA GLY A 57 17.95 -6.75 -1.83
C GLY A 57 19.31 -6.20 -1.39
N PRO A 58 20.42 -6.93 -1.59
CA PRO A 58 21.75 -6.38 -1.28
C PRO A 58 22.31 -5.44 -2.37
N PHE A 59 21.79 -5.52 -3.61
CA PHE A 59 22.29 -4.74 -4.76
C PHE A 59 21.18 -4.07 -5.57
N GLU A 60 20.17 -4.83 -5.99
CA GLU A 60 18.99 -4.34 -6.70
C GLU A 60 17.74 -4.99 -6.09
N MET A 61 16.79 -4.17 -5.67
CA MET A 61 15.49 -4.64 -5.25
C MET A 61 14.65 -4.96 -6.48
N GLY A 62 14.01 -6.13 -6.50
CA GLY A 62 13.13 -6.52 -7.60
C GLY A 62 11.94 -5.56 -7.77
N ALA A 63 11.47 -5.00 -6.65
CA ALA A 63 10.38 -4.02 -6.60
C ALA A 63 10.58 -3.10 -5.38
N SER A 64 11.28 -1.99 -5.57
CA SER A 64 11.53 -1.05 -4.47
C SER A 64 10.22 -0.57 -3.84
N PRO A 65 10.06 -0.60 -2.51
CA PRO A 65 8.84 -0.16 -1.85
C PRO A 65 8.76 1.36 -1.61
N TYR A 66 9.64 2.16 -2.23
CA TYR A 66 9.75 3.61 -2.04
C TYR A 66 9.33 4.38 -3.28
N GLY A 67 8.41 5.35 -3.11
CA GLY A 67 7.86 6.16 -4.20
C GLY A 67 8.92 6.96 -4.96
N SER A 68 9.94 7.48 -4.27
CA SER A 68 11.03 8.26 -4.87
C SER A 68 11.81 7.51 -5.97
N ILE A 69 11.90 6.18 -5.87
CA ILE A 69 12.54 5.35 -6.91
C ILE A 69 11.79 5.40 -8.26
N TYR A 70 10.49 5.69 -8.23
CA TYR A 70 9.63 5.70 -9.42
C TYR A 70 9.31 7.11 -9.90
N LEU A 71 9.24 8.07 -8.97
CA LEU A 71 8.78 9.43 -9.24
C LEU A 71 9.91 10.40 -9.57
N ASP A 72 11.10 10.20 -8.99
CA ASP A 72 12.20 11.11 -9.13
C ASP A 72 13.16 10.69 -10.25
N GLN A 73 13.76 11.66 -10.95
CA GLN A 73 14.67 11.38 -12.08
C GLN A 73 15.93 10.63 -11.65
N GLU A 74 16.41 10.87 -10.44
CA GLU A 74 17.63 10.26 -9.90
C GLU A 74 17.42 8.83 -9.41
N GLN A 75 16.18 8.38 -9.29
CA GLN A 75 15.79 7.04 -8.83
C GLN A 75 16.49 6.63 -7.51
N GLN A 76 16.59 7.57 -6.59
CA GLN A 76 17.23 7.37 -5.30
C GLN A 76 16.20 7.44 -4.17
N VAL A 77 16.41 6.59 -3.14
CA VAL A 77 15.62 6.67 -1.91
C VAL A 77 15.88 8.01 -1.24
N MET A 78 14.85 8.63 -0.64
CA MET A 78 14.92 9.96 -0.02
C MET A 78 15.10 11.10 -1.04
N GLY A 79 14.52 10.99 -2.21
CA GLY A 79 14.51 12.01 -3.25
C GLY A 79 13.52 13.17 -2.99
N GLU A 80 13.29 13.99 -4.02
CA GLU A 80 12.41 15.17 -3.91
C GLU A 80 10.96 14.81 -3.54
N SER A 81 10.44 13.71 -4.10
CA SER A 81 9.08 13.21 -3.81
C SER A 81 8.90 12.83 -2.34
N THR A 82 9.94 12.31 -1.68
CA THR A 82 9.91 11.99 -0.24
C THR A 82 9.62 13.22 0.62
N PHE A 83 10.16 14.39 0.25
CA PHE A 83 9.88 15.64 0.98
C PHE A 83 8.43 16.10 0.77
N LYS A 84 7.87 15.90 -0.42
CA LYS A 84 6.45 16.20 -0.69
C LYS A 84 5.54 15.33 0.17
N VAL A 85 5.82 14.03 0.26
CA VAL A 85 5.09 13.12 1.15
C VAL A 85 5.13 13.59 2.60
N LYS A 86 6.33 13.93 3.10
CA LYS A 86 6.51 14.42 4.46
C LYS A 86 5.69 15.68 4.74
N GLN A 87 5.58 16.59 3.75
CA GLN A 87 4.77 17.80 3.88
C GLN A 87 3.28 17.45 4.06
N PHE A 88 2.74 16.49 3.29
CA PHE A 88 1.36 16.03 3.48
C PHE A 88 1.09 15.51 4.90
N TYR A 89 2.03 14.76 5.47
CA TYR A 89 1.90 14.25 6.85
C TYR A 89 1.88 15.39 7.86
N GLN A 90 2.77 16.37 7.70
CA GLN A 90 2.82 17.57 8.57
C GLN A 90 1.56 18.40 8.47
N ASP A 91 1.02 18.61 7.26
CA ASP A 91 -0.22 19.37 7.02
C ASP A 91 -1.46 18.66 7.64
N ALA A 92 -1.39 17.33 7.78
CA ALA A 92 -2.37 16.54 8.51
C ALA A 92 -2.12 16.49 10.04
N GLY A 93 -1.10 17.21 10.55
CA GLY A 93 -0.77 17.26 11.97
C GLY A 93 0.06 16.07 12.48
N LEU A 94 0.62 15.25 11.58
CA LEU A 94 1.44 14.10 11.93
C LEU A 94 2.93 14.48 11.98
N GLN A 95 3.63 13.95 12.99
CA GLN A 95 5.09 13.97 13.06
C GLN A 95 5.63 12.63 12.55
N VAL A 96 6.38 12.67 11.45
CA VAL A 96 7.04 11.47 10.92
C VAL A 96 8.31 11.24 11.73
N ASN A 97 8.24 10.33 12.67
CA ASN A 97 9.37 9.92 13.50
C ASN A 97 9.67 8.42 13.30
N GLN A 98 9.73 8.00 12.03
CA GLN A 98 9.92 6.59 11.67
C GLN A 98 11.35 6.38 11.17
N LYS A 99 11.83 5.13 11.31
CA LYS A 99 13.14 4.71 10.78
C LYS A 99 13.10 4.56 9.25
N GLU A 100 11.94 4.24 8.71
CA GLU A 100 11.70 4.09 7.28
C GLU A 100 11.43 5.44 6.60
N PRO A 101 11.86 5.64 5.36
CA PRO A 101 11.50 6.81 4.57
C PRO A 101 9.98 7.02 4.48
N PRO A 102 9.49 8.26 4.54
CA PRO A 102 8.05 8.57 4.51
C PRO A 102 7.31 8.06 3.29
N ASP A 103 7.98 7.92 2.15
CA ASP A 103 7.47 7.45 0.87
C ASP A 103 7.50 5.92 0.69
N HIS A 104 7.60 5.18 1.79
CA HIS A 104 7.40 3.74 1.78
C HIS A 104 5.92 3.41 1.58
N ILE A 105 5.59 2.46 0.66
CA ILE A 105 4.19 2.11 0.31
C ILE A 105 3.32 1.83 1.52
N ALA A 106 3.82 1.11 2.53
CA ALA A 106 3.05 0.80 3.73
C ALA A 106 2.70 2.07 4.52
N ILE A 107 3.61 3.05 4.59
CA ILE A 107 3.40 4.31 5.31
C ILE A 107 2.39 5.19 4.55
N GLU A 108 2.49 5.25 3.22
CA GLU A 108 1.52 5.98 2.39
C GLU A 108 0.11 5.39 2.49
N LEU A 109 -0.03 4.06 2.50
CA LEU A 109 -1.31 3.38 2.72
C LEU A 109 -1.85 3.60 4.14
N GLU A 110 -0.98 3.59 5.16
CA GLU A 110 -1.34 3.90 6.54
C GLU A 110 -1.83 5.35 6.67
N PHE A 111 -1.20 6.28 5.97
CA PHE A 111 -1.66 7.67 5.91
C PHE A 111 -3.04 7.80 5.26
N MET A 112 -3.30 7.10 4.15
CA MET A 112 -4.65 7.06 3.57
C MET A 112 -5.68 6.50 4.56
N SER A 113 -5.35 5.42 5.27
CA SER A 113 -6.21 4.86 6.31
C SER A 113 -6.48 5.86 7.44
N TYR A 114 -5.47 6.63 7.85
CA TYR A 114 -5.61 7.71 8.82
C TYR A 114 -6.59 8.80 8.34
N LEU A 115 -6.48 9.23 7.08
CA LEU A 115 -7.38 10.23 6.50
C LEU A 115 -8.83 9.73 6.42
N PHE A 116 -9.06 8.48 6.05
CA PHE A 116 -10.41 7.88 6.08
C PHE A 116 -10.99 7.84 7.49
N ARG A 117 -10.18 7.56 8.50
CA ARG A 117 -10.61 7.62 9.90
C ARG A 117 -11.04 9.02 10.31
N LEU A 118 -10.25 10.04 9.95
CA LEU A 118 -10.61 11.44 10.22
C LEU A 118 -11.92 11.83 9.52
N GLU A 119 -12.15 11.37 8.30
CA GLU A 119 -13.40 11.63 7.58
C GLU A 119 -14.59 11.01 8.32
N ILE A 120 -14.49 9.76 8.75
CA ILE A 120 -15.54 9.10 9.55
C ILE A 120 -15.85 9.90 10.81
N GLU A 121 -14.83 10.37 11.51
CA GLU A 121 -15.01 11.22 12.70
C GLU A 121 -15.73 12.53 12.39
N ALA A 122 -15.38 13.19 11.28
CA ALA A 122 -16.02 14.43 10.85
C ALA A 122 -17.52 14.20 10.52
N ILE A 123 -17.82 13.07 9.85
CA ILE A 123 -19.21 12.66 9.56
C ILE A 123 -19.98 12.44 10.88
N GLN A 124 -19.42 11.71 11.84
CA GLN A 124 -20.05 11.45 13.12
C GLN A 124 -20.31 12.72 13.92
N LYS A 125 -19.40 13.70 13.85
CA LYS A 125 -19.53 15.02 14.48
C LYS A 125 -20.41 15.99 13.67
N ARG A 126 -20.87 15.60 12.47
CA ARG A 126 -21.61 16.44 11.49
C ARG A 126 -20.84 17.71 11.12
N ASP A 127 -19.51 17.64 11.09
CA ASP A 127 -18.65 18.74 10.68
C ASP A 127 -18.38 18.66 9.16
N ASN A 128 -19.33 19.20 8.40
CA ASN A 128 -19.25 19.21 6.92
C ASN A 128 -18.05 20.02 6.40
N LYS A 129 -17.54 20.99 7.15
CA LYS A 129 -16.39 21.79 6.73
C LYS A 129 -15.10 20.99 6.82
N GLU A 130 -14.91 20.34 7.96
CA GLU A 130 -13.73 19.48 8.17
C GLU A 130 -13.78 18.27 7.25
N GLN A 131 -14.95 17.63 7.07
CA GLN A 131 -15.10 16.53 6.11
C GLN A 131 -14.63 16.91 4.71
N LYS A 132 -15.08 18.06 4.16
CA LYS A 132 -14.66 18.52 2.83
C LYS A 132 -13.16 18.78 2.73
N LYS A 133 -12.54 19.27 3.80
CA LYS A 133 -11.09 19.50 3.85
C LYS A 133 -10.34 18.16 3.78
N ILE A 134 -10.79 17.16 4.56
CA ILE A 134 -10.18 15.82 4.60
C ILE A 134 -10.32 15.12 3.24
N ILE A 135 -11.50 15.15 2.62
CA ILE A 135 -11.73 14.56 1.30
C ILE A 135 -10.76 15.17 0.27
N ARG A 136 -10.59 16.49 0.24
CA ARG A 136 -9.64 17.13 -0.69
C ARG A 136 -8.20 16.69 -0.42
N LEU A 137 -7.83 16.48 0.84
CA LEU A 137 -6.50 15.99 1.20
C LEU A 137 -6.29 14.54 0.72
N GLN A 138 -7.31 13.68 0.88
CA GLN A 138 -7.32 12.32 0.35
C GLN A 138 -7.14 12.32 -1.18
N GLU A 139 -7.98 13.09 -1.90
CA GLU A 139 -7.92 13.23 -3.35
C GLU A 139 -6.54 13.67 -3.82
N THR A 140 -6.02 14.74 -3.22
CA THR A 140 -4.73 15.31 -3.62
C THR A 140 -3.59 14.34 -3.35
N PHE A 141 -3.52 13.76 -2.15
CA PHE A 141 -2.48 12.80 -1.80
C PHE A 141 -2.54 11.56 -2.70
N PHE A 142 -3.71 10.99 -2.87
CA PHE A 142 -3.86 9.81 -3.70
C PHE A 142 -3.44 10.07 -5.15
N GLN A 143 -3.95 11.14 -5.77
CA GLN A 143 -3.70 11.43 -7.19
C GLN A 143 -2.28 11.92 -7.48
N THR A 144 -1.64 12.64 -6.55
CA THR A 144 -0.34 13.27 -6.80
C THR A 144 0.85 12.54 -6.19
N ILE A 145 0.61 11.71 -5.16
CA ILE A 145 1.66 11.00 -4.44
C ILE A 145 1.55 9.49 -4.67
N LEU A 146 0.46 8.86 -4.21
CA LEU A 146 0.37 7.40 -4.14
C LEU A 146 0.13 6.74 -5.51
N TYR A 147 -0.93 7.14 -6.22
CA TYR A 147 -1.34 6.49 -7.47
C TYR A 147 -0.31 6.57 -8.61
N PRO A 148 0.46 7.65 -8.79
CA PRO A 148 1.38 7.77 -9.92
C PRO A 148 2.44 6.67 -10.01
N TRP A 149 2.81 6.02 -8.92
CA TRP A 149 3.86 4.99 -8.91
C TRP A 149 3.39 3.58 -8.56
N VAL A 150 2.22 3.44 -7.89
CA VAL A 150 1.68 2.13 -7.50
C VAL A 150 1.52 1.15 -8.66
N PRO A 151 1.03 1.53 -9.87
CA PRO A 151 0.93 0.60 -11.00
C PRO A 151 2.28 0.01 -11.42
N GLU A 152 3.35 0.81 -11.42
CA GLU A 152 4.70 0.33 -11.78
C GLU A 152 5.29 -0.55 -10.66
N LEU A 153 5.08 -0.20 -9.39
CA LEU A 153 5.43 -1.07 -8.28
C LEU A 153 4.76 -2.44 -8.42
N CYS A 154 3.44 -2.47 -8.66
CA CYS A 154 2.69 -3.71 -8.83
C CYS A 154 3.24 -4.55 -9.98
N LYS A 155 3.54 -3.91 -11.12
CA LYS A 155 4.14 -4.57 -12.27
C LYS A 155 5.49 -5.18 -11.91
N LYS A 156 6.38 -4.45 -11.23
CA LYS A 156 7.68 -4.96 -10.81
C LYS A 156 7.56 -6.15 -9.85
N ILE A 157 6.59 -6.12 -8.93
CA ILE A 157 6.31 -7.27 -8.06
C ILE A 157 5.86 -8.46 -8.90
N GLU A 158 4.90 -8.29 -9.81
CA GLU A 158 4.39 -9.36 -10.67
C GLU A 158 5.49 -9.99 -11.53
N ASP A 159 6.39 -9.16 -12.09
CA ASP A 159 7.47 -9.60 -12.97
C ASP A 159 8.60 -10.34 -12.21
N ASN A 160 8.87 -9.99 -10.94
CA ASN A 160 10.01 -10.48 -10.19
C ASN A 160 9.67 -11.50 -9.09
N ALA A 161 8.42 -11.50 -8.57
CA ALA A 161 8.01 -12.42 -7.54
C ALA A 161 8.09 -13.89 -7.98
N LYS A 162 8.60 -14.74 -7.11
CA LYS A 162 8.69 -16.20 -7.31
C LYS A 162 7.47 -16.90 -6.74
N THR A 163 6.87 -16.35 -5.68
CA THR A 163 5.68 -16.92 -5.04
C THR A 163 4.42 -16.26 -5.57
N ASP A 164 3.36 -17.03 -5.70
CA ASP A 164 2.06 -16.50 -6.13
C ASP A 164 1.44 -15.58 -5.07
N PHE A 165 1.85 -15.72 -3.81
CA PHE A 165 1.45 -14.84 -2.73
C PHE A 165 1.72 -13.36 -3.05
N TYR A 166 2.96 -12.99 -3.43
CA TYR A 166 3.29 -11.60 -3.76
C TYR A 166 2.68 -11.14 -5.08
N LYS A 167 2.50 -12.03 -6.06
CA LYS A 167 1.79 -11.70 -7.30
C LYS A 167 0.32 -11.33 -7.02
N TYR A 168 -0.35 -12.08 -6.14
CA TYR A 168 -1.73 -11.74 -5.75
C TYR A 168 -1.79 -10.46 -4.91
N LEU A 169 -0.82 -10.22 -4.03
CA LEU A 169 -0.70 -8.97 -3.28
C LEU A 169 -0.64 -7.77 -4.23
N ALA A 170 0.24 -7.82 -5.23
CA ALA A 170 0.37 -6.78 -6.25
C ALA A 170 -0.93 -6.59 -7.06
N SER A 171 -1.58 -7.70 -7.44
CA SER A 171 -2.85 -7.66 -8.15
C SER A 171 -3.95 -6.99 -7.34
N ILE A 172 -4.08 -7.30 -6.05
CA ILE A 172 -5.05 -6.66 -5.15
C ILE A 172 -4.76 -5.17 -5.01
N LEU A 173 -3.50 -4.78 -4.79
CA LEU A 173 -3.11 -3.38 -4.66
C LEU A 173 -3.42 -2.59 -5.94
N ARG A 174 -3.17 -3.18 -7.10
CA ARG A 174 -3.49 -2.57 -8.40
C ARG A 174 -4.99 -2.42 -8.62
N LEU A 175 -5.80 -3.44 -8.32
CA LEU A 175 -7.26 -3.39 -8.44
C LEU A 175 -7.83 -2.34 -7.49
N PHE A 176 -7.41 -2.35 -6.23
CA PHE A 176 -7.83 -1.37 -5.24
C PHE A 176 -7.50 0.06 -5.67
N SER A 177 -6.26 0.32 -6.07
CA SER A 177 -5.84 1.66 -6.49
C SER A 177 -6.60 2.15 -7.73
N LYS A 178 -6.91 1.27 -8.69
CA LYS A 178 -7.72 1.59 -9.86
C LYS A 178 -9.17 1.96 -9.48
N GLU A 179 -9.78 1.23 -8.56
CA GLU A 179 -11.13 1.52 -8.06
C GLU A 179 -11.20 2.87 -7.32
N MET A 180 -10.13 3.22 -6.61
CA MET A 180 -10.04 4.49 -5.89
C MET A 180 -10.03 5.70 -6.84
N VAL A 181 -9.43 5.60 -8.03
CA VAL A 181 -9.40 6.69 -9.05
C VAL A 181 -10.81 7.19 -9.41
N GLY A 182 -11.82 6.33 -9.34
CA GLY A 182 -13.19 6.70 -9.67
C GLY A 182 -14.05 7.15 -8.49
N LYS A 183 -13.52 7.09 -7.26
CA LYS A 183 -14.27 7.30 -6.01
C LYS A 183 -13.71 8.42 -5.14
N ILE A 184 -12.47 8.80 -5.38
CA ILE A 184 -11.78 9.93 -4.74
C ILE A 184 -11.55 11.02 -5.78
#